data_c5f9f259f95b4796444166efbeb8f585
#
_entry.id   c5f9f259f95b4796444166efbeb8f585
#
_cell.length_a   1.000
_cell.length_b   1.000
_cell.length_c   1.000
_cell.angle_alpha   90.00
_cell.angle_beta   90.00
_cell.angle_gamma   90.00
#
_symmetry.space_group_name_H-M   'P 1'
#
loop_
_entity.id
_entity.type
_entity.pdbx_description
1 polymer ?
#
loop_
_entity_poly.entity_id
_entity_poly.type
_entity_poly.pdbx_seq_one_letter_code
_entity_poly.pdbx_strand_id
1 'polypeptide(L)'
;MIKRNYYKIVRIFPDPSSYFYIKNETMNRGEVGLFIFTPEMLNEMTLEYSFDKVNWTRVTDYNKDSIYIPADGYMYLRNTTGIFATNRTQVITPHSDISLGGDIRTLFNYTDVESVTKIPDYGFHNPFSFQNNSKCIDISNLSFRGITEIGNYGLKQAFSYRFTSTKGVDLRDVTTLGEGALNSLYSNNSNLKEAYAPNVSTWDESKTQWWLSNAPTGVVYKPSTLTIPTDTQSGIPSGWTTQDYPVE
;
A
#
# COMPACT_ATOMS: atom_id res chain seq x y z
N MET A 1 18.00 -12.42 51.08
CA MET A 1 17.10 -12.72 49.95
C MET A 1 17.02 -11.49 49.08
N ILE A 2 17.78 -11.42 47.97
CA ILE A 2 17.88 -10.22 47.10
C ILE A 2 16.76 -10.33 46.05
N LYS A 3 15.77 -9.48 46.16
CA LYS A 3 14.74 -9.32 45.10
C LYS A 3 15.39 -8.72 43.87
N ARG A 4 15.61 -9.51 42.81
CA ARG A 4 15.98 -8.98 41.48
C ARG A 4 14.74 -8.32 40.87
N ASN A 5 14.75 -6.99 40.84
CA ASN A 5 13.81 -6.24 40.03
C ASN A 5 14.17 -6.41 38.56
N TYR A 6 13.41 -7.23 37.83
CA TYR A 6 13.46 -7.27 36.39
C TYR A 6 12.79 -6.01 35.87
N TYR A 7 13.56 -5.01 35.51
CA TYR A 7 13.05 -3.94 34.67
C TYR A 7 12.76 -4.54 33.31
N LYS A 8 11.46 -4.68 33.00
CA LYS A 8 11.01 -4.97 31.65
C LYS A 8 11.42 -3.76 30.81
N ILE A 9 12.53 -3.87 30.07
CA ILE A 9 12.87 -2.88 29.05
C ILE A 9 11.78 -3.02 28.00
N VAL A 10 10.73 -2.21 28.13
CA VAL A 10 9.81 -1.97 27.05
C VAL A 10 10.63 -1.18 26.03
N ARG A 11 11.19 -1.86 25.05
CA ARG A 11 11.66 -1.18 23.85
C ARG A 11 10.40 -0.53 23.26
N ILE A 12 10.23 0.75 23.54
CA ILE A 12 9.31 1.61 22.81
C ILE A 12 9.97 1.75 21.42
N PHE A 13 9.76 0.76 20.56
CA PHE A 13 9.90 1.00 19.14
C PHE A 13 8.83 2.05 18.86
N PRO A 14 9.18 3.23 18.31
CA PRO A 14 8.16 4.13 17.81
C PRO A 14 7.28 3.28 16.91
N ASP A 15 5.98 3.29 17.21
CA ASP A 15 4.99 2.52 16.47
C ASP A 15 5.18 2.81 14.97
N PRO A 16 5.65 1.85 14.15
CA PRO A 16 5.80 2.07 12.72
C PRO A 16 4.45 2.33 12.05
N SER A 17 3.34 2.09 12.75
CA SER A 17 1.98 2.18 12.25
C SER A 17 1.48 3.61 12.00
N SER A 18 2.21 4.67 12.39
CA SER A 18 1.69 6.05 12.30
C SER A 18 1.97 6.78 10.99
N TYR A 19 2.85 6.30 10.12
CA TYR A 19 3.15 6.90 8.82
C TYR A 19 3.31 5.83 7.76
N PHE A 20 2.87 6.11 6.55
CA PHE A 20 3.28 5.30 5.40
C PHE A 20 4.80 5.29 5.30
N TYR A 21 5.38 4.12 5.07
CA TYR A 21 6.81 3.99 4.92
C TYR A 21 7.23 3.07 3.78
N ILE A 22 8.43 3.33 3.28
CA ILE A 22 9.20 2.45 2.41
C ILE A 22 10.40 1.98 3.21
N LYS A 23 10.57 0.67 3.37
CA LYS A 23 11.73 0.05 3.99
C LYS A 23 12.69 -0.45 2.89
N ASN A 24 13.96 -0.18 3.03
CA ASN A 24 15.01 -0.78 2.21
C ASN A 24 15.30 -2.19 2.71
N GLU A 25 15.13 -3.19 1.87
CA GLU A 25 15.33 -4.62 2.21
C GLU A 25 16.72 -5.12 1.80
N THR A 26 17.63 -4.23 1.43
CA THR A 26 18.98 -4.61 1.04
C THR A 26 19.99 -4.31 2.14
N MET A 27 21.07 -5.12 2.20
CA MET A 27 22.20 -4.92 3.11
C MET A 27 23.05 -3.68 2.73
N ASN A 28 22.76 -3.07 1.62
CA ASN A 28 23.43 -1.89 1.11
C ASN A 28 22.49 -0.68 1.19
N ARG A 29 23.07 0.51 1.06
CA ARG A 29 22.29 1.73 0.87
C ARG A 29 21.34 1.57 -0.31
N GLY A 30 20.02 1.66 -0.06
CA GLY A 30 19.01 1.58 -1.10
C GLY A 30 18.71 2.93 -1.69
N GLU A 31 18.51 2.97 -2.99
CA GLU A 31 18.09 4.16 -3.70
C GLU A 31 16.60 4.07 -4.02
N VAL A 32 15.85 5.09 -3.63
CA VAL A 32 14.47 5.28 -4.02
C VAL A 32 14.32 6.66 -4.63
N GLY A 33 14.03 6.71 -5.91
CA GLY A 33 13.62 7.94 -6.56
C GLY A 33 12.18 8.28 -6.17
N LEU A 34 11.95 9.47 -5.66
CA LEU A 34 10.61 10.04 -5.59
C LEU A 34 10.44 10.92 -6.83
N PHE A 35 9.98 10.32 -7.90
CA PHE A 35 9.63 11.06 -9.12
C PHE A 35 8.24 11.64 -8.91
N ILE A 36 8.19 12.80 -8.36
CA ILE A 36 6.96 13.47 -8.15
C ILE A 36 6.80 14.55 -9.18
N PHE A 37 5.86 14.32 -10.09
CA PHE A 37 4.82 15.30 -10.34
C PHE A 37 5.08 16.25 -11.50
N THR A 38 4.05 16.41 -12.23
CA THR A 38 3.93 17.62 -13.02
C THR A 38 3.95 18.84 -12.07
N PRO A 39 4.39 20.01 -12.52
CA PRO A 39 4.34 21.23 -11.69
C PRO A 39 2.98 21.48 -11.04
N GLU A 40 1.89 21.08 -11.70
CA GLU A 40 0.52 21.20 -11.21
C GLU A 40 0.32 20.39 -9.93
N MET A 41 0.83 19.14 -9.88
CA MET A 41 0.68 18.28 -8.69
C MET A 41 1.47 18.82 -7.50
N LEU A 42 2.66 19.39 -7.70
CA LEU A 42 3.43 20.03 -6.62
C LEU A 42 2.73 21.27 -6.04
N ASN A 43 1.87 21.92 -6.82
CA ASN A 43 1.07 23.04 -6.34
C ASN A 43 -0.18 22.58 -5.57
N GLU A 44 -0.64 21.36 -5.82
CA GLU A 44 -1.87 20.82 -5.22
C GLU A 44 -1.64 20.05 -3.94
N MET A 45 -0.40 19.63 -3.65
CA MET A 45 -0.09 18.89 -2.43
C MET A 45 1.29 19.20 -1.88
N THR A 46 1.49 18.91 -0.61
CA THR A 46 2.79 19.00 0.06
C THR A 46 3.19 17.63 0.58
N LEU A 47 3.99 16.91 -0.22
CA LEU A 47 4.58 15.65 0.21
C LEU A 47 5.90 15.91 0.93
N GLU A 48 6.08 15.25 2.07
CA GLU A 48 7.28 15.31 2.88
C GLU A 48 7.80 13.90 3.16
N TYR A 49 9.12 13.77 3.29
CA TYR A 49 9.75 12.54 3.73
C TYR A 49 10.63 12.76 4.97
N SER A 50 10.86 11.68 5.73
CA SER A 50 11.72 11.67 6.91
C SER A 50 12.35 10.29 7.09
N PHE A 51 13.54 10.25 7.70
CA PHE A 51 14.17 8.99 8.13
C PHE A 51 14.03 8.72 9.63
N ASP A 52 13.59 9.70 10.41
CA ASP A 52 13.51 9.65 11.87
C ASP A 52 12.15 10.05 12.46
N LYS A 53 11.17 10.42 11.61
CA LYS A 53 9.83 10.92 11.96
C LYS A 53 9.83 12.27 12.71
N VAL A 54 10.97 12.90 12.85
CA VAL A 54 11.15 14.19 13.54
C VAL A 54 11.53 15.27 12.54
N ASN A 55 12.55 15.01 11.74
CA ASN A 55 13.06 15.94 10.74
C ASN A 55 12.42 15.62 9.38
N TRP A 56 11.55 16.50 8.91
CA TRP A 56 10.81 16.33 7.67
C TRP A 56 11.36 17.23 6.58
N THR A 57 11.55 16.67 5.41
CA THR A 57 12.02 17.38 4.22
C THR A 57 10.90 17.39 3.19
N ARG A 58 10.53 18.57 2.71
CA ARG A 58 9.56 18.73 1.64
C ARG A 58 10.16 18.24 0.34
N VAL A 59 9.40 17.50 -0.42
CA VAL A 59 9.73 17.14 -1.80
C VAL A 59 9.44 18.38 -2.67
N THR A 60 10.51 19.03 -3.17
CA THR A 60 10.40 20.31 -3.88
C THR A 60 10.82 20.23 -5.33
N ASP A 61 11.52 19.18 -5.73
CA ASP A 61 12.10 19.13 -7.07
C ASP A 61 11.55 17.96 -7.90
N TYR A 62 11.14 18.33 -9.08
CA TYR A 62 10.73 17.46 -10.14
C TYR A 62 11.99 16.82 -10.75
N ASN A 63 12.16 15.53 -10.61
CA ASN A 63 13.12 14.70 -11.34
C ASN A 63 14.56 14.57 -10.86
N LYS A 64 15.01 14.98 -9.69
CA LYS A 64 16.46 14.95 -9.46
C LYS A 64 17.01 14.18 -8.28
N ASP A 65 16.28 14.02 -7.23
CA ASP A 65 16.92 13.51 -6.01
C ASP A 65 16.52 12.06 -5.76
N SER A 66 17.42 11.17 -6.16
CA SER A 66 17.44 9.83 -5.58
C SER A 66 17.61 9.97 -4.07
N ILE A 67 16.58 9.58 -3.32
CA ILE A 67 16.63 9.58 -1.88
C ILE A 67 17.23 8.26 -1.46
N TYR A 68 18.30 8.34 -0.67
CA TYR A 68 19.01 7.17 -0.23
C TYR A 68 18.52 6.72 1.14
N ILE A 69 17.87 5.56 1.19
CA ILE A 69 17.48 4.91 2.42
C ILE A 69 18.67 4.09 2.95
N PRO A 70 19.06 4.23 4.23
CA PRO A 70 20.12 3.38 4.81
C PRO A 70 19.81 1.88 4.65
N ALA A 71 20.82 1.03 4.74
CA ALA A 71 20.63 -0.42 4.81
C ALA A 71 19.67 -0.76 5.94
N ASP A 72 18.69 -1.63 5.70
CA ASP A 72 17.58 -1.96 6.62
C ASP A 72 16.82 -0.73 7.18
N GLY A 73 17.00 0.45 6.57
CA GLY A 73 16.41 1.70 7.02
C GLY A 73 15.02 1.93 6.46
N TYR A 74 14.39 2.98 6.98
CA TYR A 74 13.04 3.40 6.62
C TYR A 74 13.06 4.82 6.05
N MET A 75 12.19 5.06 5.08
CA MET A 75 11.77 6.39 4.66
C MET A 75 10.27 6.51 4.90
N TYR A 76 9.90 7.43 5.76
CA TYR A 76 8.51 7.76 6.07
C TYR A 76 8.03 8.85 5.13
N LEU A 77 6.77 8.75 4.70
CA LEU A 77 6.11 9.72 3.83
C LEU A 77 4.82 10.23 4.46
N ARG A 78 4.55 11.52 4.28
CA ARG A 78 3.28 12.15 4.65
C ARG A 78 2.91 13.26 3.67
N ASN A 79 1.63 13.48 3.54
CA ASN A 79 1.11 14.64 2.81
C ASN A 79 0.42 15.60 3.78
N THR A 80 0.84 16.85 3.79
CA THR A 80 0.34 17.86 4.75
C THR A 80 -0.75 18.75 4.18
N THR A 81 -0.87 18.85 2.88
CA THR A 81 -1.91 19.65 2.21
C THR A 81 -2.25 19.05 0.86
N GLY A 82 -3.48 19.28 0.39
CA GLY A 82 -3.95 18.85 -0.91
C GLY A 82 -4.27 17.35 -1.00
N ILE A 83 -4.57 16.91 -2.20
CA ILE A 83 -4.99 15.54 -2.49
C ILE A 83 -3.82 14.77 -3.10
N PHE A 84 -3.32 13.76 -2.38
CA PHE A 84 -2.39 12.82 -2.98
C PHE A 84 -3.16 11.96 -4.01
N ALA A 85 -2.77 12.08 -5.26
CA ALA A 85 -3.29 11.24 -6.32
C ALA A 85 -2.18 10.99 -7.34
N THR A 86 -1.88 9.75 -7.63
CA THR A 86 -0.83 9.41 -8.60
C THR A 86 -1.26 9.70 -10.05
N ASN A 87 -2.55 9.87 -10.27
CA ASN A 87 -3.15 10.27 -11.55
C ASN A 87 -2.58 9.51 -12.77
N ARG A 88 -2.35 8.17 -12.61
CA ARG A 88 -1.70 7.26 -13.57
C ARG A 88 -0.20 7.51 -13.77
N THR A 89 0.42 8.37 -13.00
CA THR A 89 1.86 8.63 -13.07
C THR A 89 2.56 7.83 -11.98
N GLN A 90 3.61 7.11 -12.35
CA GLN A 90 4.44 6.39 -11.40
C GLN A 90 5.28 7.41 -10.61
N VAL A 91 5.02 7.52 -9.33
CA VAL A 91 5.58 8.58 -8.47
C VAL A 91 6.72 8.08 -7.56
N ILE A 92 6.84 6.77 -7.38
CA ILE A 92 7.86 6.15 -6.54
C ILE A 92 8.68 5.20 -7.41
N THR A 93 9.98 5.42 -7.48
CA THR A 93 10.88 4.64 -8.34
C THR A 93 11.95 3.94 -7.49
N PRO A 94 11.67 2.73 -6.99
CA PRO A 94 12.66 1.95 -6.27
C PRO A 94 13.74 1.41 -7.23
N HIS A 95 15.01 1.59 -6.86
CA HIS A 95 16.17 1.00 -7.53
C HIS A 95 16.74 -0.21 -6.76
N SER A 96 16.19 -0.50 -5.59
CA SER A 96 16.52 -1.65 -4.74
C SER A 96 15.24 -2.33 -4.25
N ASP A 97 15.37 -3.55 -3.73
CA ASP A 97 14.22 -4.25 -3.14
C ASP A 97 13.73 -3.50 -1.91
N ILE A 98 12.40 -3.38 -1.80
CA ILE A 98 11.72 -2.65 -0.74
C ILE A 98 10.59 -3.46 -0.12
N SER A 99 10.13 -3.02 1.06
CA SER A 99 8.82 -3.35 1.63
C SER A 99 8.03 -2.08 1.92
N LEU A 100 6.71 -2.20 1.98
CA LEU A 100 5.81 -1.11 2.31
C LEU A 100 5.07 -1.41 3.61
N GLY A 101 4.77 -0.36 4.38
CA GLY A 101 3.94 -0.49 5.56
C GLY A 101 3.51 0.85 6.14
N GLY A 102 2.97 0.81 7.36
CA GLY A 102 2.39 1.96 8.02
C GLY A 102 0.99 2.32 7.54
N ASP A 103 0.51 3.47 7.91
CA ASP A 103 -0.86 3.92 7.61
C ASP A 103 -0.91 4.68 6.28
N ILE A 104 -1.59 4.11 5.29
CA ILE A 104 -1.72 4.74 3.97
C ILE A 104 -2.44 6.08 4.03
N ARG A 105 -3.29 6.31 5.04
CA ARG A 105 -4.07 7.54 5.21
C ARG A 105 -3.18 8.77 5.34
N THR A 106 -1.96 8.60 5.85
CA THR A 106 -0.97 9.69 5.97
C THR A 106 -0.52 10.28 4.64
N LEU A 107 -0.68 9.53 3.54
CA LEU A 107 -0.45 10.04 2.18
C LEU A 107 -1.59 10.93 1.68
N PHE A 108 -2.77 10.87 2.31
CA PHE A 108 -3.93 11.65 1.87
C PHE A 108 -4.20 12.88 2.75
N ASN A 109 -4.08 12.75 4.07
CA ASN A 109 -4.12 13.88 4.98
C ASN A 109 -3.46 13.51 6.31
N TYR A 110 -2.19 13.86 6.47
CA TYR A 110 -1.46 13.61 7.71
C TYR A 110 -1.98 14.45 8.89
N THR A 111 -2.48 15.66 8.65
CA THR A 111 -2.89 16.58 9.72
C THR A 111 -4.19 16.17 10.40
N ASP A 112 -4.99 15.36 9.71
CA ASP A 112 -6.24 14.80 10.22
C ASP A 112 -6.48 13.40 9.64
N VAL A 113 -5.65 12.45 10.06
CA VAL A 113 -5.64 11.06 9.56
C VAL A 113 -6.99 10.38 9.77
N GLU A 114 -7.65 10.65 10.90
CA GLU A 114 -8.92 10.01 11.22
C GLU A 114 -10.08 10.48 10.33
N SER A 115 -9.96 11.65 9.69
CA SER A 115 -10.93 12.09 8.68
C SER A 115 -10.78 11.40 7.34
N VAL A 116 -9.64 10.72 7.11
CA VAL A 116 -9.35 10.04 5.84
C VAL A 116 -10.04 8.68 5.83
N THR A 117 -11.24 8.65 5.28
CA THR A 117 -12.02 7.42 5.10
C THR A 117 -12.09 6.96 3.65
N LYS A 118 -11.49 7.72 2.74
CA LYS A 118 -11.53 7.46 1.30
C LYS A 118 -10.15 7.53 0.65
N ILE A 119 -9.84 6.56 -0.20
CA ILE A 119 -8.80 6.72 -1.21
C ILE A 119 -9.45 7.45 -2.39
N PRO A 120 -8.98 8.64 -2.79
CA PRO A 120 -9.59 9.43 -3.86
C PRO A 120 -9.46 8.73 -5.22
N ASP A 121 -10.14 9.26 -6.22
CA ASP A 121 -10.02 8.81 -7.60
C ASP A 121 -8.55 8.88 -8.04
N TYR A 122 -8.04 7.80 -8.63
CA TYR A 122 -6.63 7.62 -8.99
C TYR A 122 -5.62 7.78 -7.84
N GLY A 123 -6.05 7.75 -6.59
CA GLY A 123 -5.25 8.09 -5.41
C GLY A 123 -3.97 7.27 -5.27
N PHE A 124 -4.02 5.97 -5.50
CA PHE A 124 -2.87 5.08 -5.44
C PHE A 124 -2.81 4.18 -6.69
N HIS A 125 -3.09 4.78 -7.87
CA HIS A 125 -3.12 4.09 -9.15
C HIS A 125 -1.70 3.91 -9.69
N ASN A 126 -1.22 2.67 -9.80
CA ASN A 126 0.08 2.32 -10.38
C ASN A 126 1.23 3.23 -9.87
N PRO A 127 1.43 3.35 -8.56
CA PRO A 127 2.31 4.38 -8.00
C PRO A 127 3.79 4.09 -8.17
N PHE A 128 4.18 2.85 -8.56
CA PHE A 128 5.56 2.39 -8.56
C PHE A 128 6.13 2.16 -9.96
N SER A 129 7.36 2.62 -10.18
CA SER A 129 8.20 2.32 -11.34
C SER A 129 9.48 1.63 -10.89
N PHE A 130 9.47 0.32 -10.74
CA PHE A 130 10.63 -0.44 -10.30
C PHE A 130 11.73 -0.47 -11.34
N GLN A 131 12.96 -0.13 -10.95
CA GLN A 131 14.17 -0.11 -11.79
C GLN A 131 15.15 -1.23 -11.39
N ASN A 132 16.15 -1.51 -12.23
CA ASN A 132 17.24 -2.45 -11.94
C ASN A 132 16.78 -3.84 -11.44
N ASN A 133 15.63 -4.33 -11.94
CA ASN A 133 14.96 -5.56 -11.46
C ASN A 133 14.57 -5.56 -9.97
N SER A 134 14.55 -4.39 -9.32
CA SER A 134 14.01 -4.25 -7.97
C SER A 134 12.54 -4.67 -7.88
N LYS A 135 12.10 -5.00 -6.69
CA LYS A 135 10.75 -5.46 -6.40
C LYS A 135 10.30 -5.03 -5.01
N CYS A 136 9.00 -5.07 -4.77
CA CYS A 136 8.43 -4.99 -3.42
C CYS A 136 8.23 -6.41 -2.89
N ILE A 137 8.89 -6.74 -1.79
CA ILE A 137 8.90 -8.09 -1.25
C ILE A 137 7.83 -8.32 -0.18
N ASP A 138 7.37 -7.26 0.51
CA ASP A 138 6.31 -7.37 1.51
C ASP A 138 5.45 -6.09 1.56
N ILE A 139 4.13 -6.28 1.69
CA ILE A 139 3.11 -5.25 1.93
C ILE A 139 2.19 -5.61 3.11
N SER A 140 2.49 -6.66 3.85
CA SER A 140 1.62 -7.18 4.92
C SER A 140 1.44 -6.20 6.09
N ASN A 141 2.36 -5.26 6.23
CA ASN A 141 2.34 -4.21 7.25
C ASN A 141 1.69 -2.90 6.77
N LEU A 142 1.19 -2.85 5.53
CA LEU A 142 0.51 -1.67 5.01
C LEU A 142 -0.95 -1.66 5.45
N SER A 143 -1.32 -0.68 6.27
CA SER A 143 -2.65 -0.56 6.87
C SER A 143 -3.59 0.28 6.00
N PHE A 144 -4.77 -0.28 5.76
CA PHE A 144 -5.93 0.40 5.16
C PHE A 144 -7.04 0.61 6.19
N ARG A 145 -6.74 0.45 7.48
CA ARG A 145 -7.72 0.58 8.56
C ARG A 145 -8.40 1.94 8.51
N GLY A 146 -9.73 1.94 8.61
CA GLY A 146 -10.56 3.14 8.55
C GLY A 146 -10.85 3.65 7.14
N ILE A 147 -10.25 3.08 6.09
CA ILE A 147 -10.64 3.36 4.69
C ILE A 147 -11.90 2.57 4.39
N THR A 148 -13.01 3.28 4.20
CA THR A 148 -14.33 2.69 3.89
C THR A 148 -14.70 2.82 2.41
N GLU A 149 -14.03 3.70 1.66
CA GLU A 149 -14.28 3.93 0.24
C GLU A 149 -12.98 3.94 -0.56
N ILE A 150 -13.00 3.29 -1.73
CA ILE A 150 -11.96 3.43 -2.76
C ILE A 150 -12.61 4.04 -4.01
N GLY A 151 -12.14 5.22 -4.40
CA GLY A 151 -12.63 5.95 -5.56
C GLY A 151 -12.31 5.28 -6.89
N ASN A 152 -12.72 5.91 -7.99
CA ASN A 152 -12.51 5.39 -9.34
C ASN A 152 -11.02 5.15 -9.61
N TYR A 153 -10.66 3.94 -10.01
CA TYR A 153 -9.27 3.52 -10.25
C TYR A 153 -8.32 3.75 -9.07
N GLY A 154 -8.84 3.88 -7.84
CA GLY A 154 -8.10 4.30 -6.66
C GLY A 154 -6.92 3.42 -6.30
N LEU A 155 -7.03 2.10 -6.44
CA LEU A 155 -5.96 1.11 -6.24
C LEU A 155 -5.62 0.33 -7.51
N LYS A 156 -5.99 0.82 -8.70
CA LYS A 156 -5.69 0.12 -9.94
C LYS A 156 -4.19 -0.11 -10.09
N GLN A 157 -3.79 -1.38 -10.30
CA GLN A 157 -2.40 -1.81 -10.48
C GLN A 157 -1.46 -1.44 -9.31
N ALA A 158 -1.99 -1.17 -8.12
CA ALA A 158 -1.19 -0.67 -7.01
C ALA A 158 -0.12 -1.67 -6.55
N PHE A 159 -0.42 -2.98 -6.55
CA PHE A 159 0.46 -4.04 -6.06
C PHE A 159 0.69 -5.15 -7.10
N SER A 160 0.80 -4.75 -8.36
CA SER A 160 0.96 -5.66 -9.50
C SER A 160 2.43 -5.85 -9.92
N TYR A 161 2.71 -6.83 -10.77
CA TYR A 161 3.98 -7.12 -11.46
C TYR A 161 5.18 -7.38 -10.53
N ARG A 162 5.85 -6.35 -10.06
CA ARG A 162 7.08 -6.44 -9.25
C ARG A 162 6.82 -6.66 -7.77
N PHE A 163 5.58 -6.89 -7.39
CA PHE A 163 5.22 -7.26 -6.03
C PHE A 163 5.35 -8.77 -5.85
N THR A 164 6.00 -9.20 -4.78
CA THR A 164 6.22 -10.61 -4.44
C THR A 164 5.76 -10.95 -3.03
N SER A 165 4.97 -10.06 -2.42
CA SER A 165 4.38 -10.28 -1.10
C SER A 165 3.48 -11.52 -1.10
N THR A 166 3.56 -12.32 -0.05
CA THR A 166 2.69 -13.48 0.15
C THR A 166 1.30 -13.09 0.66
N LYS A 167 1.19 -11.92 1.27
CA LYS A 167 -0.05 -11.34 1.77
C LYS A 167 -0.41 -10.07 1.01
N GLY A 168 -1.70 -9.95 0.66
CA GLY A 168 -2.29 -8.71 0.20
C GLY A 168 -2.61 -7.75 1.35
N VAL A 169 -2.98 -6.53 1.01
CA VAL A 169 -3.45 -5.54 1.99
C VAL A 169 -4.83 -5.91 2.52
N ASP A 170 -5.11 -5.52 3.74
CA ASP A 170 -6.39 -5.77 4.40
C ASP A 170 -7.43 -4.71 3.98
N LEU A 171 -8.44 -5.14 3.22
CA LEU A 171 -9.52 -4.28 2.73
C LEU A 171 -10.85 -4.51 3.47
N ARG A 172 -10.85 -5.14 4.65
CA ARG A 172 -12.08 -5.49 5.38
C ARG A 172 -12.95 -4.30 5.76
N ASP A 173 -12.36 -3.12 5.96
CA ASP A 173 -13.11 -1.89 6.29
C ASP A 173 -13.79 -1.27 5.06
N VAL A 174 -13.36 -1.63 3.84
CA VAL A 174 -13.86 -1.04 2.59
C VAL A 174 -15.24 -1.56 2.25
N THR A 175 -16.23 -0.68 2.20
CA THR A 175 -17.63 -0.99 1.89
C THR A 175 -18.09 -0.42 0.55
N THR A 176 -17.32 0.48 -0.04
CA THR A 176 -17.66 1.14 -1.31
C THR A 176 -16.50 1.14 -2.28
N LEU A 177 -16.76 0.72 -3.50
CA LEU A 177 -15.80 0.72 -4.61
C LEU A 177 -16.31 1.59 -5.77
N GLY A 178 -15.45 2.47 -6.27
CA GLY A 178 -15.63 3.17 -7.53
C GLY A 178 -15.35 2.31 -8.75
N GLU A 179 -15.52 2.87 -9.96
CA GLU A 179 -15.21 2.20 -11.22
C GLU A 179 -13.73 1.79 -11.27
N GLY A 180 -13.47 0.55 -11.63
CA GLY A 180 -12.10 0.04 -11.76
C GLY A 180 -11.24 0.14 -10.49
N ALA A 181 -11.84 0.34 -9.32
CA ALA A 181 -11.14 0.62 -8.05
C ALA A 181 -10.04 -0.38 -7.74
N LEU A 182 -10.26 -1.68 -7.98
CA LEU A 182 -9.32 -2.78 -7.73
C LEU A 182 -8.78 -3.41 -9.01
N ASN A 183 -8.97 -2.80 -10.18
CA ASN A 183 -8.53 -3.39 -11.44
C ASN A 183 -7.04 -3.73 -11.41
N SER A 184 -6.71 -4.98 -11.69
CA SER A 184 -5.34 -5.51 -11.70
C SER A 184 -4.57 -5.30 -10.38
N LEU A 185 -5.25 -5.16 -9.23
CA LEU A 185 -4.65 -4.83 -7.93
C LEU A 185 -3.41 -5.68 -7.63
N TYR A 186 -3.50 -7.00 -7.76
CA TYR A 186 -2.42 -7.96 -7.52
C TYR A 186 -2.00 -8.72 -8.78
N SER A 187 -2.34 -8.22 -9.96
CA SER A 187 -2.04 -8.90 -11.22
C SER A 187 -0.55 -9.21 -11.35
N ASN A 188 -0.23 -10.46 -11.70
CA ASN A 188 1.16 -10.95 -11.81
C ASN A 188 2.02 -10.89 -10.52
N ASN A 189 1.39 -10.80 -9.34
CA ASN A 189 2.09 -11.03 -8.07
C ASN A 189 2.29 -12.54 -7.88
N SER A 190 3.49 -13.03 -8.22
CA SER A 190 3.78 -14.46 -8.33
C SER A 190 3.81 -15.22 -6.98
N ASN A 191 3.89 -14.52 -5.86
CA ASN A 191 4.01 -15.12 -4.54
C ASN A 191 2.77 -14.96 -3.67
N LEU A 192 1.76 -14.21 -4.14
CA LEU A 192 0.55 -13.96 -3.34
C LEU A 192 -0.14 -15.27 -2.95
N LYS A 193 -0.46 -15.41 -1.67
CA LYS A 193 -1.14 -16.58 -1.07
C LYS A 193 -2.41 -16.20 -0.33
N GLU A 194 -2.48 -14.97 0.16
CA GLU A 194 -3.61 -14.45 0.92
C GLU A 194 -4.05 -13.11 0.35
N ALA A 195 -5.34 -12.95 0.08
CA ALA A 195 -5.94 -11.69 -0.30
C ALA A 195 -7.19 -11.45 0.56
N TYR A 196 -7.44 -10.19 0.91
CA TYR A 196 -8.60 -9.79 1.69
C TYR A 196 -9.53 -8.97 0.80
N ALA A 197 -10.70 -9.51 0.52
CA ALA A 197 -11.71 -8.83 -0.28
C ALA A 197 -12.32 -7.66 0.52
N PRO A 198 -12.83 -6.62 -0.12
CA PRO A 198 -13.61 -5.58 0.56
C PRO A 198 -14.93 -6.11 1.12
N ASN A 199 -15.46 -5.44 2.13
CA ASN A 199 -16.74 -5.75 2.78
C ASN A 199 -17.93 -5.14 2.02
N VAL A 200 -18.02 -5.40 0.74
CA VAL A 200 -19.11 -4.94 -0.12
C VAL A 200 -20.28 -5.92 -0.07
N SER A 201 -21.50 -5.45 -0.30
CA SER A 201 -22.69 -6.30 -0.32
C SER A 201 -22.80 -7.15 -1.60
N THR A 202 -22.23 -6.67 -2.70
CA THR A 202 -22.23 -7.35 -4.00
C THR A 202 -20.87 -7.21 -4.67
N TRP A 203 -20.43 -8.27 -5.35
CA TRP A 203 -19.22 -8.24 -6.17
C TRP A 203 -19.54 -7.68 -7.55
N ASP A 204 -18.89 -6.58 -7.92
CA ASP A 204 -19.08 -5.93 -9.22
C ASP A 204 -17.81 -6.08 -10.07
N GLU A 205 -17.93 -6.84 -11.15
CA GLU A 205 -16.79 -7.15 -12.01
C GLU A 205 -16.20 -5.93 -12.74
N SER A 206 -16.96 -4.85 -12.92
CA SER A 206 -16.45 -3.61 -13.49
C SER A 206 -15.43 -2.92 -12.59
N LYS A 207 -15.50 -3.19 -11.29
CA LYS A 207 -14.67 -2.58 -10.25
C LYS A 207 -13.41 -3.38 -9.91
N THR A 208 -13.37 -4.67 -10.32
CA THR A 208 -12.41 -5.66 -9.85
C THR A 208 -11.72 -6.45 -10.96
N GLN A 209 -11.79 -5.96 -12.19
CA GLN A 209 -11.27 -6.67 -13.36
C GLN A 209 -9.78 -7.03 -13.18
N TRP A 210 -9.46 -8.33 -13.37
CA TRP A 210 -8.09 -8.90 -13.23
C TRP A 210 -7.41 -8.69 -11.88
N TRP A 211 -8.17 -8.46 -10.79
CA TRP A 211 -7.57 -8.11 -9.48
C TRP A 211 -6.58 -9.14 -8.93
N LEU A 212 -6.77 -10.44 -9.24
CA LEU A 212 -5.87 -11.56 -8.90
C LEU A 212 -5.29 -12.27 -10.13
N SER A 213 -5.33 -11.64 -11.31
CA SER A 213 -4.91 -12.29 -12.57
C SER A 213 -3.44 -12.73 -12.50
N ASN A 214 -3.18 -13.98 -12.95
CA ASN A 214 -1.87 -14.61 -12.95
C ASN A 214 -1.22 -14.70 -11.55
N ALA A 215 -1.96 -14.47 -10.47
CA ALA A 215 -1.54 -14.89 -9.14
C ALA A 215 -1.64 -16.41 -9.03
N PRO A 216 -0.73 -17.11 -8.31
CA PRO A 216 -0.69 -18.57 -8.29
C PRO A 216 -1.93 -19.16 -7.61
N THR A 217 -1.77 -19.84 -6.52
CA THR A 217 -2.86 -20.41 -5.72
C THR A 217 -2.86 -19.80 -4.33
N GLY A 218 -4.04 -19.59 -3.74
CA GLY A 218 -4.13 -18.98 -2.42
C GLY A 218 -5.54 -19.01 -1.85
N VAL A 219 -5.75 -18.16 -0.85
CA VAL A 219 -7.01 -17.98 -0.14
C VAL A 219 -7.47 -16.55 -0.25
N VAL A 220 -8.72 -16.33 -0.62
CA VAL A 220 -9.40 -15.04 -0.48
C VAL A 220 -10.26 -15.08 0.77
N TYR A 221 -9.93 -14.22 1.73
CA TYR A 221 -10.77 -13.95 2.88
C TYR A 221 -11.84 -12.92 2.49
N LYS A 222 -13.10 -13.19 2.83
CA LYS A 222 -14.26 -12.38 2.45
C LYS A 222 -15.33 -12.37 3.53
N PRO A 223 -16.31 -11.43 3.48
CA PRO A 223 -17.53 -11.54 4.29
C PRO A 223 -18.28 -12.85 3.96
N SER A 224 -18.83 -13.50 4.96
CA SER A 224 -19.61 -14.73 4.77
C SER A 224 -20.81 -14.54 3.82
N THR A 225 -21.35 -13.33 3.79
CA THR A 225 -22.51 -12.97 2.93
C THR A 225 -22.13 -12.64 1.50
N LEU A 226 -20.85 -12.39 1.20
CA LEU A 226 -20.40 -12.01 -0.13
C LEU A 226 -20.17 -13.24 -1.01
N THR A 227 -20.83 -13.27 -2.17
CA THR A 227 -20.52 -14.22 -3.23
C THR A 227 -19.62 -13.59 -4.27
N ILE A 228 -18.44 -14.18 -4.49
CA ILE A 228 -17.50 -13.77 -5.54
C ILE A 228 -17.52 -14.84 -6.63
N PRO A 229 -17.73 -14.49 -7.92
CA PRO A 229 -17.68 -15.44 -9.02
C PRO A 229 -16.35 -16.20 -9.06
N THR A 230 -16.37 -17.46 -9.43
CA THR A 230 -15.18 -18.30 -9.59
C THR A 230 -14.84 -18.47 -11.08
N ASP A 231 -13.56 -18.70 -11.36
CA ASP A 231 -13.04 -18.93 -12.71
C ASP A 231 -13.31 -17.79 -13.70
N THR A 232 -13.45 -16.56 -13.19
CA THR A 232 -13.61 -15.35 -14.00
C THR A 232 -12.39 -14.42 -13.86
N GLN A 233 -12.23 -13.53 -14.82
CA GLN A 233 -11.14 -12.54 -14.79
C GLN A 233 -11.28 -11.53 -13.65
N SER A 234 -12.50 -11.32 -13.17
CA SER A 234 -12.84 -10.33 -12.15
C SER A 234 -13.16 -10.94 -10.79
N GLY A 235 -13.21 -12.25 -10.72
CA GLY A 235 -13.57 -13.03 -9.52
C GLY A 235 -12.39 -13.76 -8.90
N ILE A 236 -12.65 -15.00 -8.49
CA ILE A 236 -11.67 -15.90 -7.88
C ILE A 236 -11.06 -16.76 -9.00
N PRO A 237 -9.74 -16.66 -9.27
CA PRO A 237 -9.10 -17.49 -10.29
C PRO A 237 -9.11 -18.98 -9.92
N SER A 238 -8.98 -19.85 -10.93
CA SER A 238 -8.79 -21.29 -10.72
C SER A 238 -7.59 -21.55 -9.78
N GLY A 239 -7.78 -22.46 -8.83
CA GLY A 239 -6.76 -22.80 -7.83
C GLY A 239 -6.77 -21.92 -6.57
N TRP A 240 -7.58 -20.87 -6.53
CA TRP A 240 -7.86 -20.12 -5.31
C TRP A 240 -9.11 -20.64 -4.60
N THR A 241 -9.10 -20.56 -3.26
CA THR A 241 -10.23 -20.89 -2.39
C THR A 241 -10.74 -19.66 -1.67
N THR A 242 -11.95 -19.73 -1.11
CA THR A 242 -12.50 -18.66 -0.28
C THR A 242 -12.69 -19.13 1.15
N GLN A 243 -12.48 -18.22 2.10
CA GLN A 243 -12.78 -18.41 3.52
C GLN A 243 -13.46 -17.14 4.06
N ASP A 244 -14.25 -17.30 5.11
CA ASP A 244 -14.74 -16.14 5.85
C ASP A 244 -13.59 -15.42 6.53
N TYR A 245 -13.74 -14.12 6.78
CA TYR A 245 -12.76 -13.37 7.53
C TYR A 245 -12.42 -14.06 8.84
N PRO A 246 -11.13 -14.13 9.24
CA PRO A 246 -10.76 -14.63 10.56
C PRO A 246 -11.41 -13.76 11.63
N VAL A 247 -11.93 -14.41 12.66
CA VAL A 247 -12.44 -13.71 13.85
C VAL A 247 -11.24 -13.18 14.61
N GLU A 248 -11.21 -11.87 14.90
CA GLU A 248 -10.21 -11.21 15.74
C GLU A 248 -10.39 -11.51 17.23
#